data_515a84ee0540a52d57f59bacf30d5add
#
_entry.id   515a84ee0540a52d57f59bacf30d5add
#
_cell.length_a   1.000
_cell.length_b   1.000
_cell.length_c   1.000
_cell.angle_alpha   90.00
_cell.angle_beta   90.00
_cell.angle_gamma   90.00
#
_symmetry.space_group_name_H-M   'P 1'
#
loop_
_entity.id
_entity.type
_entity.pdbx_description
1 polymer ?
#
loop_
_entity_poly.entity_id
_entity_poly.type
_entity_poly.pdbx_seq_one_letter_code
_entity_poly.pdbx_strand_id
1 'polypeptide(L)'
;MATVHEKITDRIASFVLSQPVFFVGTAPLDADGHVNVAPKGMAGTFAVLGPHRVAYLDYTGSGAETPAHLRENGRIVVMFCAFDGPPNIVRFHGTGRYVEAGTAEFDELRTAFAKEQTPGQRGVVVVDVTRVSDSCGFSVPRMQLVEDRDLLDRWAERKSPEQLDDYRALKNTSSIDGLPAIDTARSPAPVSTTYPSGVTRR
;
A
#
# COMPACT_ATOMS: atom_id res chain seq x y z
N MET A 1 -22.94 9.08 12.81
CA MET A 1 -23.39 7.70 12.51
C MET A 1 -22.64 7.21 11.28
N ALA A 2 -22.37 5.91 11.17
CA ALA A 2 -21.74 5.37 9.97
C ALA A 2 -22.81 5.11 8.90
N THR A 3 -22.58 5.51 7.66
CA THR A 3 -23.44 5.24 6.51
C THR A 3 -22.79 4.18 5.64
N VAL A 4 -23.58 3.21 5.18
CA VAL A 4 -23.14 2.19 4.21
C VAL A 4 -23.70 2.57 2.84
N HIS A 5 -22.85 2.50 1.82
CA HIS A 5 -23.20 2.82 0.44
C HIS A 5 -23.14 1.54 -0.40
N GLU A 6 -24.03 1.43 -1.39
CA GLU A 6 -24.03 0.30 -2.32
C GLU A 6 -22.77 0.25 -3.18
N LYS A 7 -22.23 1.42 -3.51
CA LYS A 7 -21.08 1.58 -4.41
C LYS A 7 -20.25 2.82 -4.10
N ILE A 8 -19.08 2.91 -4.69
CA ILE A 8 -18.28 4.13 -4.74
C ILE A 8 -18.98 5.11 -5.66
N THR A 9 -19.55 6.18 -5.09
CA THR A 9 -20.18 7.27 -5.85
C THR A 9 -19.12 8.29 -6.27
N ASP A 10 -19.44 9.18 -7.22
CA ASP A 10 -18.53 10.25 -7.67
C ASP A 10 -18.08 11.14 -6.50
N ARG A 11 -18.97 11.41 -5.52
CA ARG A 11 -18.66 12.14 -4.31
C ARG A 11 -17.59 11.42 -3.46
N ILE A 12 -17.75 10.10 -3.28
CA ILE A 12 -16.80 9.28 -2.53
C ILE A 12 -15.47 9.18 -3.30
N ALA A 13 -15.51 8.98 -4.61
CA ALA A 13 -14.33 8.94 -5.47
C ALA A 13 -13.54 10.25 -5.39
N SER A 14 -14.20 11.40 -5.55
CA SER A 14 -13.57 12.71 -5.43
C SER A 14 -12.95 12.93 -4.04
N PHE A 15 -13.63 12.50 -2.97
CA PHE A 15 -13.11 12.61 -1.60
C PHE A 15 -11.84 11.77 -1.44
N VAL A 16 -11.84 10.48 -1.80
CA VAL A 16 -10.67 9.62 -1.57
C VAL A 16 -9.47 10.03 -2.43
N LEU A 17 -9.71 10.48 -3.66
CA LEU A 17 -8.65 10.95 -4.56
C LEU A 17 -8.02 12.28 -4.11
N SER A 18 -8.71 13.07 -3.29
CA SER A 18 -8.18 14.32 -2.74
C SER A 18 -7.36 14.12 -1.46
N GLN A 19 -7.38 12.93 -0.84
CA GLN A 19 -6.64 12.72 0.39
C GLN A 19 -5.14 12.46 0.11
N PRO A 20 -4.22 13.14 0.83
CA PRO A 20 -2.77 12.98 0.61
C PRO A 20 -2.24 11.66 1.17
N VAL A 21 -2.95 11.03 2.09
CA VAL A 21 -2.57 9.78 2.74
C VAL A 21 -3.79 8.88 2.92
N PHE A 22 -3.59 7.58 2.75
CA PHE A 22 -4.56 6.55 3.10
C PHE A 22 -3.87 5.44 3.89
N PHE A 23 -4.67 4.65 4.57
CA PHE A 23 -4.20 3.56 5.42
C PHE A 23 -4.71 2.23 4.87
N VAL A 24 -3.82 1.25 4.85
CA VAL A 24 -4.15 -0.11 4.43
C VAL A 24 -4.03 -1.02 5.64
N GLY A 25 -5.11 -1.71 5.97
CA GLY A 25 -5.15 -2.71 7.03
C GLY A 25 -5.31 -4.10 6.43
N THR A 26 -4.47 -5.04 6.86
CA THR A 26 -4.54 -6.47 6.51
C THR A 26 -4.18 -7.30 7.73
N ALA A 27 -4.56 -8.58 7.74
CA ALA A 27 -4.21 -9.48 8.83
C ALA A 27 -4.05 -10.90 8.29
N PRO A 28 -3.18 -11.73 8.89
CA PRO A 28 -3.08 -13.14 8.56
C PRO A 28 -4.32 -13.90 9.04
N LEU A 29 -4.44 -15.18 8.68
CA LEU A 29 -5.48 -16.07 9.21
C LEU A 29 -5.17 -16.54 10.63
N ASP A 30 -3.88 -16.69 10.94
CA ASP A 30 -3.43 -17.11 12.26
C ASP A 30 -3.84 -16.07 13.31
N ALA A 31 -4.48 -16.55 14.37
CA ALA A 31 -4.93 -15.69 15.47
C ALA A 31 -3.79 -15.06 16.27
N ASP A 32 -2.62 -15.71 16.29
CA ASP A 32 -1.40 -15.22 16.94
C ASP A 32 -0.53 -14.37 16.00
N GLY A 33 -0.92 -14.24 14.72
CA GLY A 33 -0.21 -13.45 13.72
C GLY A 33 -0.44 -11.95 13.88
N HIS A 34 0.48 -11.16 13.31
CA HIS A 34 0.51 -9.71 13.49
C HIS A 34 -0.39 -8.97 12.49
N VAL A 35 -1.28 -8.15 13.01
CA VAL A 35 -2.10 -7.23 12.19
C VAL A 35 -1.20 -6.15 11.60
N ASN A 36 -1.31 -5.94 10.29
CA ASN A 36 -0.59 -4.91 9.57
C ASN A 36 -1.47 -3.67 9.35
N VAL A 37 -0.93 -2.50 9.67
CA VAL A 37 -1.49 -1.19 9.29
C VAL A 37 -0.40 -0.35 8.66
N ALA A 38 -0.54 -0.05 7.37
CA ALA A 38 0.47 0.68 6.60
C ALA A 38 -0.09 2.00 6.05
N PRO A 39 0.53 3.16 6.35
CA PRO A 39 0.22 4.41 5.66
C PRO A 39 0.75 4.34 4.22
N LYS A 40 -0.03 4.85 3.30
CA LYS A 40 0.29 5.01 1.88
C LYS A 40 0.04 6.45 1.48
N GLY A 41 0.89 7.00 0.64
CA GLY A 41 0.80 8.39 0.18
C GLY A 41 1.41 8.55 -1.20
N MET A 42 1.88 9.75 -1.48
CA MET A 42 2.32 10.28 -2.77
C MET A 42 1.14 10.48 -3.74
N ALA A 43 1.00 11.69 -4.24
CA ALA A 43 -0.06 12.06 -5.16
C ALA A 43 -0.09 11.14 -6.40
N GLY A 44 -1.29 10.74 -6.82
CA GLY A 44 -1.49 9.94 -8.02
C GLY A 44 -1.20 8.44 -7.88
N THR A 45 -0.95 7.93 -6.66
CA THR A 45 -0.70 6.51 -6.40
C THR A 45 -1.96 5.69 -6.13
N PHE A 46 -3.13 6.33 -6.00
CA PHE A 46 -4.42 5.68 -5.79
C PHE A 46 -5.34 5.90 -6.98
N ALA A 47 -6.12 4.90 -7.35
CA ALA A 47 -7.08 4.96 -8.46
C ALA A 47 -8.41 4.30 -8.09
N VAL A 48 -9.52 4.90 -8.55
CA VAL A 48 -10.86 4.30 -8.53
C VAL A 48 -11.13 3.71 -9.91
N LEU A 49 -11.14 2.39 -10.00
CA LEU A 49 -11.28 1.67 -11.28
C LEU A 49 -12.74 1.40 -11.66
N GLY A 50 -13.65 1.67 -10.74
CA GLY A 50 -15.08 1.46 -10.97
C GLY A 50 -15.89 1.53 -9.68
N PRO A 51 -17.21 1.28 -9.74
CA PRO A 51 -18.10 1.42 -8.60
C PRO A 51 -17.81 0.46 -7.44
N HIS A 52 -17.09 -0.64 -7.70
CA HIS A 52 -16.74 -1.67 -6.71
C HIS A 52 -15.27 -2.09 -6.80
N ARG A 53 -14.40 -1.27 -7.40
CA ARG A 53 -12.98 -1.62 -7.54
C ARG A 53 -12.08 -0.41 -7.41
N VAL A 54 -11.05 -0.56 -6.61
CA VAL A 54 -9.98 0.43 -6.45
C VAL A 54 -8.61 -0.24 -6.57
N ALA A 55 -7.57 0.57 -6.79
CA ALA A 55 -6.21 0.07 -6.80
C ALA A 55 -5.24 1.12 -6.26
N TYR A 56 -4.07 0.66 -5.82
CA TYR A 56 -2.97 1.56 -5.48
C TYR A 56 -1.61 0.97 -5.88
N LEU A 57 -0.68 1.87 -6.21
CA LEU A 57 0.71 1.52 -6.48
C LEU A 57 1.42 1.13 -5.18
N ASP A 58 2.10 0.00 -5.21
CA ASP A 58 2.96 -0.45 -4.13
C ASP A 58 4.44 -0.25 -4.50
N TYR A 59 5.21 0.21 -3.51
CA TYR A 59 6.60 0.62 -3.69
C TYR A 59 7.56 -0.29 -2.95
N THR A 60 8.75 -0.43 -3.50
CA THR A 60 9.85 -1.15 -2.86
C THR A 60 10.19 -0.50 -1.53
N GLY A 61 9.99 -1.22 -0.48
CA GLY A 61 10.25 -0.87 0.91
C GLY A 61 10.45 -2.14 1.72
N SER A 62 10.68 -2.04 3.03
CA SER A 62 10.95 -3.21 3.87
C SER A 62 9.72 -4.07 4.15
N GLY A 63 8.50 -3.50 4.05
CA GLY A 63 7.27 -4.21 4.38
C GLY A 63 6.84 -5.19 3.28
N ALA A 64 6.44 -6.38 3.68
CA ALA A 64 5.92 -7.44 2.82
C ALA A 64 4.58 -8.01 3.33
N GLU A 65 4.04 -7.47 4.41
CA GLU A 65 2.84 -7.98 5.09
C GLU A 65 1.61 -7.92 4.20
N THR A 66 1.38 -6.78 3.51
CA THR A 66 0.23 -6.65 2.62
C THR A 66 0.23 -7.69 1.51
N PRO A 67 1.28 -7.85 0.67
CA PRO A 67 1.32 -8.92 -0.31
C PRO A 67 1.12 -10.32 0.28
N ALA A 68 1.74 -10.60 1.43
CA ALA A 68 1.64 -11.90 2.09
C ALA A 68 0.21 -12.21 2.55
N HIS A 69 -0.44 -11.28 3.26
CA HIS A 69 -1.81 -11.45 3.73
C HIS A 69 -2.81 -11.54 2.56
N LEU A 70 -2.60 -10.78 1.48
CA LEU A 70 -3.44 -10.87 0.29
C LEU A 70 -3.29 -12.22 -0.42
N ARG A 71 -2.08 -12.77 -0.46
CA ARG A 71 -1.82 -14.10 -1.02
C ARG A 71 -2.48 -15.21 -0.19
N GLU A 72 -2.48 -15.08 1.14
CA GLU A 72 -3.06 -16.05 2.04
C GLU A 72 -4.59 -16.00 2.06
N ASN A 73 -5.20 -14.82 2.21
CA ASN A 73 -6.64 -14.71 2.48
C ASN A 73 -7.37 -13.55 1.78
N GLY A 74 -6.66 -12.60 1.19
CA GLY A 74 -7.22 -11.48 0.46
C GLY A 74 -7.92 -10.40 1.30
N ARG A 75 -8.08 -10.55 2.62
CA ARG A 75 -8.81 -9.59 3.45
C ARG A 75 -8.06 -8.27 3.56
N ILE A 76 -8.76 -7.18 3.22
CA ILE A 76 -8.16 -5.84 3.21
C ILE A 76 -9.19 -4.77 3.56
N VAL A 77 -8.74 -3.73 4.24
CA VAL A 77 -9.43 -2.46 4.37
C VAL A 77 -8.54 -1.33 3.91
N VAL A 78 -9.10 -0.41 3.13
CA VAL A 78 -8.46 0.86 2.78
C VAL A 78 -9.26 1.99 3.42
N MET A 79 -8.59 2.82 4.21
CA MET A 79 -9.21 3.89 4.98
C MET A 79 -8.63 5.26 4.61
N PHE A 80 -9.52 6.22 4.43
CA PHE A 80 -9.19 7.63 4.19
C PHE A 80 -9.77 8.49 5.30
N CYS A 81 -9.02 9.50 5.72
CA CYS A 81 -9.46 10.49 6.71
C CYS A 81 -9.38 11.89 6.12
N ALA A 82 -10.39 12.72 6.35
CA ALA A 82 -10.32 14.14 6.08
C ALA A 82 -9.43 14.80 7.13
N PHE A 83 -8.22 15.21 6.73
CA PHE A 83 -7.33 16.03 7.57
C PHE A 83 -7.59 17.52 7.38
N ASP A 84 -8.32 17.91 6.33
CA ASP A 84 -8.79 19.26 6.07
C ASP A 84 -10.25 19.26 5.61
N GLY A 85 -10.91 20.42 5.68
CA GLY A 85 -12.32 20.57 5.34
C GLY A 85 -13.28 19.89 6.33
N PRO A 86 -14.48 19.50 5.87
CA PRO A 86 -15.47 18.79 6.68
C PRO A 86 -14.96 17.42 7.15
N PRO A 87 -15.14 17.05 8.44
CA PRO A 87 -14.66 15.78 8.97
C PRO A 87 -15.37 14.61 8.32
N ASN A 88 -14.59 13.65 7.83
CA ASN A 88 -15.10 12.43 7.23
C ASN A 88 -14.04 11.31 7.30
N ILE A 89 -14.49 10.07 7.46
CA ILE A 89 -13.68 8.87 7.28
C ILE A 89 -14.40 7.95 6.29
N VAL A 90 -13.72 7.56 5.22
CA VAL A 90 -14.22 6.56 4.27
C VAL A 90 -13.43 5.27 4.42
N ARG A 91 -14.13 4.13 4.38
CA ARG A 91 -13.52 2.80 4.40
C ARG A 91 -14.05 1.96 3.26
N PHE A 92 -13.12 1.31 2.56
CA PHE A 92 -13.36 0.27 1.59
C PHE A 92 -12.91 -1.07 2.18
N HIS A 93 -13.86 -1.96 2.50
CA HIS A 93 -13.55 -3.34 2.86
C HIS A 93 -13.76 -4.21 1.64
N GLY A 94 -12.89 -5.20 1.44
CA GLY A 94 -13.01 -6.06 0.28
C GLY A 94 -12.00 -7.19 0.25
N THR A 95 -11.84 -7.75 -0.93
CA THR A 95 -10.84 -8.76 -1.24
C THR A 95 -9.78 -8.14 -2.13
N GLY A 96 -8.54 -8.15 -1.66
CA GLY A 96 -7.39 -7.63 -2.37
C GLY A 96 -6.58 -8.73 -3.03
N ARG A 97 -5.89 -8.37 -4.10
CA ARG A 97 -4.85 -9.19 -4.72
C ARG A 97 -3.66 -8.33 -5.10
N TYR A 98 -2.50 -8.95 -5.16
CA TYR A 98 -1.25 -8.29 -5.52
C TYR A 98 -0.88 -8.64 -6.96
N VAL A 99 -0.54 -7.63 -7.76
CA VAL A 99 -0.07 -7.75 -9.14
C VAL A 99 1.36 -7.24 -9.21
N GLU A 100 2.29 -8.12 -9.52
CA GLU A 100 3.71 -7.80 -9.53
C GLU A 100 4.11 -6.98 -10.76
N ALA A 101 5.05 -6.05 -10.59
CA ALA A 101 5.64 -5.32 -11.68
C ALA A 101 6.34 -6.27 -12.68
N GLY A 102 6.33 -5.90 -13.97
CA GLY A 102 6.89 -6.74 -15.04
C GLY A 102 5.91 -7.76 -15.62
N THR A 103 4.64 -7.74 -15.19
CA THR A 103 3.57 -8.51 -15.80
C THR A 103 2.73 -7.65 -16.75
N ALA A 104 2.12 -8.26 -17.78
CA ALA A 104 1.22 -7.52 -18.70
C ALA A 104 0.04 -6.88 -17.96
N GLU A 105 -0.47 -7.54 -16.92
CA GLU A 105 -1.55 -6.99 -16.09
C GLU A 105 -1.10 -5.75 -15.30
N PHE A 106 0.14 -5.73 -14.81
CA PHE A 106 0.70 -4.55 -14.15
C PHE A 106 0.75 -3.37 -15.13
N ASP A 107 1.23 -3.58 -16.37
CA ASP A 107 1.35 -2.54 -17.38
C ASP A 107 -0.03 -1.96 -17.76
N GLU A 108 -1.06 -2.80 -17.86
CA GLU A 108 -2.44 -2.36 -18.08
C GLU A 108 -2.97 -1.53 -16.90
N LEU A 109 -2.85 -2.04 -15.67
CA LEU A 109 -3.33 -1.36 -14.46
C LEU A 109 -2.58 -0.04 -14.22
N ARG A 110 -1.30 0.01 -14.57
CA ARG A 110 -0.44 1.18 -14.38
C ARG A 110 -0.98 2.43 -15.07
N THR A 111 -1.69 2.27 -16.18
CA THR A 111 -2.28 3.39 -16.94
C THR A 111 -3.37 4.15 -16.18
N ALA A 112 -3.96 3.56 -15.14
CA ALA A 112 -4.98 4.18 -14.32
C ALA A 112 -4.44 5.20 -13.29
N PHE A 113 -3.13 5.24 -13.09
CA PHE A 113 -2.50 6.08 -12.07
C PHE A 113 -1.88 7.34 -12.67
N ALA A 114 -2.12 8.48 -12.02
CA ALA A 114 -1.54 9.76 -12.44
C ALA A 114 -0.06 9.92 -12.05
N LYS A 115 0.42 9.13 -11.07
CA LYS A 115 1.84 9.12 -10.66
C LYS A 115 2.71 8.60 -11.82
N GLU A 116 3.80 9.27 -12.12
CA GLU A 116 4.78 8.79 -13.11
C GLU A 116 5.39 7.45 -12.72
N GLN A 117 5.81 6.67 -13.72
CA GLN A 117 6.46 5.40 -13.47
C GLN A 117 7.89 5.62 -12.98
N THR A 118 8.23 5.00 -11.85
CA THR A 118 9.56 5.07 -11.25
C THR A 118 10.08 3.66 -10.95
N PRO A 119 11.42 3.46 -10.86
CA PRO A 119 12.00 2.14 -10.58
C PRO A 119 11.54 1.52 -9.24
N GLY A 120 11.09 2.38 -8.32
CA GLY A 120 10.60 1.96 -7.00
C GLY A 120 9.26 1.22 -7.01
N GLN A 121 8.46 1.34 -8.08
CA GLN A 121 7.17 0.68 -8.18
C GLN A 121 7.37 -0.82 -8.38
N ARG A 122 6.94 -1.62 -7.41
CA ARG A 122 7.13 -3.08 -7.39
C ARG A 122 5.84 -3.86 -7.67
N GLY A 123 4.69 -3.21 -7.64
CA GLY A 123 3.40 -3.85 -7.90
C GLY A 123 2.22 -2.91 -7.75
N VAL A 124 1.05 -3.48 -7.99
CA VAL A 124 -0.26 -2.86 -7.78
C VAL A 124 -1.08 -3.76 -6.87
N VAL A 125 -1.70 -3.16 -5.85
CA VAL A 125 -2.75 -3.83 -5.09
C VAL A 125 -4.09 -3.44 -5.71
N VAL A 126 -4.85 -4.44 -6.14
CA VAL A 126 -6.23 -4.28 -6.62
C VAL A 126 -7.18 -4.76 -5.54
N VAL A 127 -8.23 -4.00 -5.26
CA VAL A 127 -9.23 -4.35 -4.25
C VAL A 127 -10.62 -4.38 -4.88
N ASP A 128 -11.25 -5.54 -4.86
CA ASP A 128 -12.67 -5.71 -5.13
C ASP A 128 -13.44 -5.37 -3.85
N VAL A 129 -14.12 -4.23 -3.89
CA VAL A 129 -14.77 -3.61 -2.71
C VAL A 129 -16.15 -4.24 -2.50
N THR A 130 -16.31 -4.89 -1.37
CA THR A 130 -17.59 -5.52 -0.97
C THR A 130 -18.42 -4.64 -0.04
N ARG A 131 -17.78 -3.65 0.61
CA ARG A 131 -18.46 -2.71 1.51
C ARG A 131 -17.79 -1.34 1.46
N VAL A 132 -18.59 -0.33 1.11
CA VAL A 132 -18.24 1.09 1.16
C VAL A 132 -18.93 1.72 2.36
N SER A 133 -18.20 2.41 3.22
CA SER A 133 -18.83 3.13 4.34
C SER A 133 -18.13 4.44 4.64
N ASP A 134 -18.91 5.42 5.10
CA ASP A 134 -18.37 6.64 5.68
C ASP A 134 -18.79 6.80 7.15
N SER A 135 -18.07 7.63 7.88
CA SER A 135 -18.34 7.98 9.28
C SER A 135 -17.82 9.38 9.60
N CYS A 136 -18.30 9.95 10.70
CA CYS A 136 -18.15 11.39 11.00
C CYS A 136 -16.70 11.90 11.15
N GLY A 137 -15.74 11.08 11.56
CA GLY A 137 -14.34 11.53 11.68
C GLY A 137 -14.08 12.69 12.67
N PHE A 138 -14.97 12.97 13.62
CA PHE A 138 -14.88 14.15 14.50
C PHE A 138 -13.63 14.18 15.39
N SER A 139 -13.00 13.03 15.65
CA SER A 139 -11.76 12.94 16.41
C SER A 139 -10.50 12.99 15.54
N VAL A 140 -10.63 13.03 14.22
CA VAL A 140 -9.48 13.19 13.31
C VAL A 140 -9.01 14.64 13.39
N PRO A 141 -7.74 14.91 13.75
CA PRO A 141 -7.24 16.26 13.86
C PRO A 141 -7.13 16.94 12.50
N ARG A 142 -7.23 18.26 12.48
CA ARG A 142 -6.90 19.05 11.29
C ARG A 142 -5.40 19.10 11.11
N MET A 143 -4.94 18.85 9.88
CA MET A 143 -3.53 18.92 9.48
C MET A 143 -3.41 19.65 8.16
N GLN A 144 -2.31 20.36 7.97
CA GLN A 144 -1.97 20.98 6.71
C GLN A 144 -0.89 20.16 6.01
N LEU A 145 -1.15 19.75 4.77
CA LEU A 145 -0.10 19.16 3.92
C LEU A 145 0.89 20.27 3.56
N VAL A 146 2.13 20.13 3.94
CA VAL A 146 3.21 21.05 3.57
C VAL A 146 3.78 20.68 2.21
N GLU A 147 4.13 19.39 2.04
CA GLU A 147 4.68 18.84 0.81
C GLU A 147 4.62 17.30 0.79
N ASP A 148 4.65 16.70 -0.38
CA ASP A 148 4.93 15.27 -0.54
C ASP A 148 6.42 15.00 -0.34
N ARG A 149 6.76 13.84 0.24
CA ARG A 149 8.14 13.38 0.34
C ARG A 149 8.54 12.61 -0.92
N ASP A 150 9.62 13.01 -1.55
CA ASP A 150 10.22 12.35 -2.72
C ASP A 150 11.32 11.33 -2.36
N LEU A 151 11.55 11.11 -1.05
CA LEU A 151 12.65 10.29 -0.55
C LEU A 151 12.62 8.85 -1.09
N LEU A 152 11.45 8.26 -1.26
CA LEU A 152 11.30 6.89 -1.73
C LEU A 152 11.64 6.77 -3.22
N ASP A 153 11.17 7.71 -4.03
CA ASP A 153 11.49 7.76 -5.46
C ASP A 153 13.02 7.97 -5.64
N ARG A 154 13.60 8.99 -4.99
CA ARG A 154 15.06 9.27 -5.04
C ARG A 154 15.91 8.12 -4.51
N TRP A 155 15.43 7.38 -3.51
CA TRP A 155 16.13 6.20 -3.01
C TRP A 155 16.17 5.10 -4.07
N ALA A 156 15.04 4.86 -4.76
CA ALA A 156 14.96 3.85 -5.80
C ALA A 156 15.76 4.23 -7.06
N GLU A 157 15.70 5.50 -7.46
CA GLU A 157 16.43 6.02 -8.63
C GLU A 157 17.96 5.92 -8.52
N ARG A 158 18.50 5.90 -7.29
CA ARG A 158 19.93 5.72 -7.04
C ARG A 158 20.42 4.28 -7.14
N LYS A 159 19.50 3.34 -7.40
CA LYS A 159 19.79 1.90 -7.46
C LYS A 159 19.69 1.39 -8.87
N SER A 160 20.57 0.45 -9.21
CA SER A 160 20.39 -0.31 -10.44
C SER A 160 19.18 -1.26 -10.31
N PRO A 161 18.62 -1.73 -11.43
CA PRO A 161 17.58 -2.77 -11.40
C PRO A 161 17.99 -4.00 -10.56
N GLU A 162 19.23 -4.45 -10.69
CA GLU A 162 19.76 -5.59 -9.94
C GLU A 162 19.79 -5.34 -8.43
N GLN A 163 20.16 -4.11 -8.02
CA GLN A 163 20.17 -3.73 -6.61
C GLN A 163 18.76 -3.66 -6.01
N LEU A 164 17.76 -3.26 -6.80
CA LEU A 164 16.36 -3.29 -6.37
C LEU A 164 15.86 -4.73 -6.25
N ASP A 165 16.22 -5.60 -7.18
CA ASP A 165 15.85 -7.02 -7.15
C ASP A 165 16.51 -7.74 -5.97
N ASP A 166 17.79 -7.49 -5.71
CA ASP A 166 18.50 -8.02 -4.53
C ASP A 166 17.84 -7.55 -3.23
N TYR A 167 17.43 -6.27 -3.16
CA TYR A 167 16.72 -5.74 -2.00
C TYR A 167 15.37 -6.43 -1.80
N ARG A 168 14.59 -6.61 -2.86
CA ARG A 168 13.30 -7.30 -2.83
C ARG A 168 13.46 -8.76 -2.41
N ALA A 169 14.46 -9.46 -2.98
CA ALA A 169 14.79 -10.83 -2.61
C ALA A 169 15.15 -10.97 -1.12
N LEU A 170 15.86 -9.99 -0.56
CA LEU A 170 16.25 -9.98 0.84
C LEU A 170 15.10 -9.63 1.79
N LYS A 171 14.23 -8.68 1.41
CA LYS A 171 13.28 -8.03 2.33
C LYS A 171 11.81 -8.30 2.06
N ASN A 172 11.45 -8.80 0.87
CA ASN A 172 10.06 -8.84 0.44
C ASN A 172 9.55 -10.25 0.12
N THR A 173 10.32 -11.30 0.37
CA THR A 173 9.93 -12.69 0.11
C THR A 173 8.98 -13.25 1.17
N SER A 174 8.97 -12.69 2.38
CA SER A 174 8.10 -13.13 3.47
C SER A 174 7.70 -11.98 4.39
N SER A 175 6.54 -12.13 5.05
CA SER A 175 6.10 -11.25 6.13
C SER A 175 6.90 -11.49 7.41
N ILE A 176 6.65 -10.67 8.45
CA ILE A 176 7.22 -10.88 9.79
C ILE A 176 6.78 -12.20 10.43
N ASP A 177 5.63 -12.73 10.02
CA ASP A 177 5.09 -14.03 10.45
C ASP A 177 5.55 -15.20 9.55
N GLY A 178 6.45 -14.94 8.58
CA GLY A 178 6.99 -15.95 7.70
C GLY A 178 6.08 -16.37 6.53
N LEU A 179 4.95 -15.67 6.32
CA LEU A 179 4.07 -15.96 5.19
C LEU A 179 4.72 -15.54 3.87
N PRO A 180 4.63 -16.37 2.80
CA PRO A 180 5.15 -16.00 1.48
C PRO A 180 4.51 -14.71 0.95
N ALA A 181 5.33 -13.77 0.46
CA ALA A 181 4.87 -12.47 -0.01
C ALA A 181 5.10 -12.28 -1.52
N ILE A 182 6.21 -11.67 -1.93
CA ILE A 182 6.51 -11.39 -3.33
C ILE A 182 7.43 -12.48 -3.87
N ASP A 183 7.11 -13.02 -5.05
CA ASP A 183 7.99 -13.96 -5.75
C ASP A 183 9.14 -13.16 -6.38
N THR A 184 10.37 -13.46 -5.98
CA THR A 184 11.55 -12.86 -6.58
C THR A 184 12.26 -13.91 -7.43
N ALA A 185 12.58 -13.57 -8.67
CA ALA A 185 13.26 -14.49 -9.60
C ALA A 185 14.68 -14.88 -9.15
N ARG A 186 15.21 -14.30 -8.07
CA ARG A 186 16.54 -14.56 -7.53
C ARG A 186 16.45 -15.14 -6.13
N SER A 187 17.11 -16.27 -5.91
CA SER A 187 17.43 -16.73 -4.55
C SER A 187 18.32 -15.68 -3.88
N PRO A 188 18.07 -15.31 -2.61
CA PRO A 188 18.90 -14.33 -1.91
C PRO A 188 20.34 -14.82 -1.86
N ALA A 189 21.28 -13.96 -2.25
CA ALA A 189 22.69 -14.22 -1.98
C ALA A 189 22.91 -14.33 -0.45
N PRO A 190 23.79 -15.20 0.04
CA PRO A 190 24.04 -15.36 1.48
C PRO A 190 24.45 -14.02 2.08
N VAL A 191 23.68 -13.55 3.05
CA VAL A 191 23.90 -12.27 3.73
C VAL A 191 25.15 -12.39 4.59
N SER A 192 26.19 -11.65 4.24
CA SER A 192 27.28 -11.35 5.19
C SER A 192 26.70 -10.47 6.30
N THR A 193 26.36 -11.08 7.44
CA THR A 193 25.91 -10.38 8.65
C THR A 193 27.10 -9.74 9.36
N THR A 194 27.61 -8.63 8.83
CA THR A 194 28.41 -7.70 9.60
C THR A 194 27.56 -6.48 9.92
N TYR A 195 26.84 -6.53 11.03
CA TYR A 195 26.34 -5.31 11.67
C TYR A 195 27.56 -4.57 12.24
N PRO A 196 27.75 -3.28 11.94
CA PRO A 196 28.73 -2.49 12.68
C PRO A 196 28.25 -2.40 14.14
N SER A 197 28.97 -3.02 15.03
CA SER A 197 28.84 -2.85 16.47
C SER A 197 29.13 -1.38 16.83
N GLY A 198 28.10 -0.63 17.25
CA GLY A 198 28.31 0.71 17.80
C GLY A 198 27.16 1.70 17.54
N VAL A 199 25.99 1.48 18.13
CA VAL A 199 25.11 2.59 18.50
C VAL A 199 24.62 2.33 19.92
N THR A 200 25.33 2.91 20.89
CA THR A 200 24.89 3.06 22.28
C THR A 200 23.69 4.01 22.31
N ARG A 201 22.55 3.54 22.82
CA ARG A 201 21.40 4.40 23.15
C ARG A 201 21.81 5.37 24.28
N ARG A 202 21.63 6.64 24.05
CA ARG A 202 21.37 7.64 25.08
C ARG A 202 19.95 8.13 24.99
#